data_30e5da146ae96121ba6f9e72f73da0f1
#
_entry.id   30e5da146ae96121ba6f9e72f73da0f1
#
_cell.length_a   1.000
_cell.length_b   1.000
_cell.length_c   1.000
_cell.angle_alpha   90.00
_cell.angle_beta   90.00
_cell.angle_gamma   90.00
#
_symmetry.space_group_name_H-M   'P 1'
#
loop_
_entity.id
_entity.type
_entity.pdbx_description
1 polymer ?
#
loop_
_entity_poly.entity_id
_entity_poly.type
_entity_poly.pdbx_seq_one_letter_code
_entity_poly.pdbx_strand_id
1 'polypeptide(L)'
;MELETLQKAMIEAMKAKDKDRKESISSVIQAVKKVAIDEGHRDDISSELVDKVILKELKSVKEQIDTCPDDRVELKNAYKARYEVISEFAPKLMSEDEVKKVINEKFSELIASGEKSKIMKTVMAEFKGKADGKMINQIISE
;
A
#
# COMPACT_ATOMS: atom_id res chain seq x y z
N MET A 1 -8.26 -4.34 2.36
CA MET A 1 -8.16 -5.10 3.63
C MET A 1 -9.03 -4.47 4.70
N GLU A 2 -9.74 -5.29 5.45
CA GLU A 2 -10.56 -4.83 6.55
C GLU A 2 -9.72 -4.57 7.81
N LEU A 3 -10.04 -3.52 8.56
CA LEU A 3 -9.36 -3.24 9.83
C LEU A 3 -9.48 -4.42 10.81
N GLU A 4 -10.64 -5.08 10.82
CA GLU A 4 -10.87 -6.27 11.65
C GLU A 4 -9.85 -7.39 11.39
N THR A 5 -9.46 -7.57 10.13
CA THR A 5 -8.45 -8.57 9.75
C THR A 5 -7.11 -8.27 10.41
N LEU A 6 -6.71 -6.99 10.43
CA LEU A 6 -5.48 -6.56 11.13
C LEU A 6 -5.59 -6.79 12.63
N GLN A 7 -6.75 -6.48 13.22
CA GLN A 7 -6.97 -6.67 14.66
C GLN A 7 -6.91 -8.16 15.04
N LYS A 8 -7.50 -9.03 14.23
CA LYS A 8 -7.42 -10.48 14.43
C LYS A 8 -5.99 -10.99 14.33
N ALA A 9 -5.25 -10.53 13.33
CA ALA A 9 -3.83 -10.90 13.16
C ALA A 9 -2.98 -10.46 14.35
N MET A 10 -3.25 -9.28 14.91
CA MET A 10 -2.57 -8.79 16.10
C MET A 10 -2.86 -9.69 17.32
N ILE A 11 -4.11 -10.09 17.50
CA ILE A 11 -4.51 -10.98 18.59
C ILE A 11 -3.84 -12.35 18.44
N GLU A 12 -3.78 -12.89 17.23
CA GLU A 12 -3.09 -14.15 16.95
C GLU A 12 -1.59 -14.06 17.27
N ALA A 13 -0.96 -12.95 16.91
CA ALA A 13 0.44 -12.71 17.24
C ALA A 13 0.67 -12.64 18.77
N MET A 14 -0.28 -12.03 19.49
CA MET A 14 -0.23 -12.00 20.96
C MET A 14 -0.34 -13.40 21.56
N LYS A 15 -1.24 -14.23 21.05
CA LYS A 15 -1.42 -15.62 21.50
C LYS A 15 -0.19 -16.47 21.18
N ALA A 16 0.44 -16.24 20.04
CA ALA A 16 1.68 -16.92 19.65
C ALA A 16 2.93 -16.39 20.36
N LYS A 17 2.78 -15.33 21.15
CA LYS A 17 3.88 -14.64 21.84
C LYS A 17 4.93 -14.07 20.87
N ASP A 18 4.49 -13.73 19.66
CA ASP A 18 5.32 -13.08 18.65
C ASP A 18 5.24 -11.57 18.82
N LYS A 19 6.10 -11.06 19.68
CA LYS A 19 6.11 -9.64 20.08
C LYS A 19 6.39 -8.71 18.91
N ASP A 20 7.37 -9.04 18.08
CA ASP A 20 7.77 -8.20 16.95
C ASP A 20 6.66 -8.09 15.91
N ARG A 21 6.01 -9.21 15.60
CA ARG A 21 4.87 -9.24 14.69
C ARG A 21 3.70 -8.43 15.24
N LYS A 22 3.39 -8.60 16.51
CA LYS A 22 2.35 -7.84 17.20
C LYS A 22 2.61 -6.34 17.12
N GLU A 23 3.82 -5.90 17.43
CA GLU A 23 4.20 -4.48 17.39
C GLU A 23 4.09 -3.89 15.98
N SER A 24 4.50 -4.63 14.97
CA SER A 24 4.40 -4.20 13.57
C SER A 24 2.94 -4.02 13.15
N ILE A 25 2.09 -4.97 13.46
CA ILE A 25 0.65 -4.91 13.14
C ILE A 25 -0.02 -3.78 13.93
N SER A 26 0.29 -3.65 15.21
CA SER A 26 -0.26 -2.58 16.07
C SER A 26 0.09 -1.20 15.54
N SER A 27 1.31 -1.01 15.05
CA SER A 27 1.77 0.24 14.45
C SER A 27 0.91 0.61 13.24
N VAL A 28 0.59 -0.35 12.39
CA VAL A 28 -0.29 -0.13 11.21
C VAL A 28 -1.70 0.24 11.65
N ILE A 29 -2.25 -0.48 12.63
CA ILE A 29 -3.59 -0.21 13.15
C ILE A 29 -3.68 1.22 13.71
N GLN A 30 -2.69 1.64 14.48
CA GLN A 30 -2.64 2.99 15.02
C GLN A 30 -2.56 4.04 13.92
N ALA A 31 -1.76 3.79 12.88
CA ALA A 31 -1.65 4.70 11.74
C ALA A 31 -2.99 4.82 11.00
N VAL A 32 -3.70 3.71 10.79
CA VAL A 32 -5.03 3.71 10.17
C VAL A 32 -6.02 4.54 10.99
N LYS A 33 -6.08 4.31 12.29
CA LYS A 33 -6.98 5.03 13.20
C LYS A 33 -6.67 6.53 13.22
N LYS A 34 -5.40 6.89 13.23
CA LYS A 34 -4.99 8.30 13.21
C LYS A 34 -5.46 9.00 11.94
N VAL A 35 -5.23 8.41 10.78
CA VAL A 35 -5.66 8.96 9.50
C VAL A 35 -7.19 9.05 9.44
N ALA A 36 -7.89 8.03 9.93
CA ALA A 36 -9.35 8.02 9.98
C ALA A 36 -9.91 9.18 10.83
N ILE A 37 -9.28 9.45 11.98
CA ILE A 37 -9.67 10.60 12.83
C ILE A 37 -9.41 11.91 12.10
N ASP A 38 -8.24 12.07 11.49
CA ASP A 38 -7.85 13.29 10.78
C ASP A 38 -8.76 13.57 9.59
N GLU A 39 -9.26 12.53 8.92
CA GLU A 39 -10.16 12.65 7.77
C GLU A 39 -11.66 12.64 8.16
N GLY A 40 -11.98 12.55 9.44
CA GLY A 40 -13.37 12.54 9.93
C GLY A 40 -14.11 11.24 9.73
N HIS A 41 -13.40 10.13 9.55
CA HIS A 41 -13.96 8.78 9.32
C HIS A 41 -13.71 7.82 10.49
N ARG A 42 -13.63 8.34 11.69
CA ARG A 42 -13.30 7.55 12.89
C ARG A 42 -14.18 6.31 13.06
N ASP A 43 -15.48 6.45 12.79
CA ASP A 43 -16.45 5.37 12.98
C ASP A 43 -16.76 4.63 11.68
N ASP A 44 -16.17 5.05 10.56
CA ASP A 44 -16.40 4.50 9.23
C ASP A 44 -15.07 4.34 8.49
N ILE A 45 -14.27 3.38 8.94
CA ILE A 45 -12.97 3.10 8.34
C ILE A 45 -13.16 2.12 7.18
N SER A 46 -12.98 2.62 5.95
CA SER A 46 -13.12 1.80 4.74
C SER A 46 -11.90 0.90 4.52
N SER A 47 -12.10 -0.19 3.79
CA SER A 47 -10.98 -1.05 3.38
C SER A 47 -9.99 -0.31 2.48
N GLU A 48 -10.46 0.62 1.67
CA GLU A 48 -9.60 1.48 0.83
C GLU A 48 -8.65 2.34 1.67
N LEU A 49 -9.16 2.90 2.77
CA LEU A 49 -8.35 3.69 3.69
C LEU A 49 -7.27 2.82 4.33
N VAL A 50 -7.62 1.61 4.76
CA VAL A 50 -6.67 0.66 5.34
C VAL A 50 -5.57 0.33 4.35
N ASP A 51 -5.92 -0.01 3.11
CA ASP A 51 -4.96 -0.34 2.05
C ASP A 51 -4.03 0.84 1.75
N LYS A 52 -4.57 2.04 1.67
CA LYS A 52 -3.80 3.27 1.44
C LYS A 52 -2.76 3.50 2.55
N VAL A 53 -3.17 3.32 3.81
CA VAL A 53 -2.27 3.50 4.95
C VAL A 53 -1.20 2.42 4.98
N ILE A 54 -1.55 1.18 4.67
CA ILE A 54 -0.58 0.07 4.59
C ILE A 54 0.50 0.37 3.55
N LEU A 55 0.12 0.82 2.36
CA LEU A 55 1.07 1.17 1.31
C LEU A 55 1.97 2.32 1.72
N LYS A 56 1.42 3.32 2.41
CA LYS A 56 2.18 4.46 2.93
C LYS A 56 3.19 4.01 3.99
N GLU A 57 2.78 3.13 4.90
CA GLU A 57 3.66 2.57 5.92
C GLU A 57 4.79 1.74 5.31
N LEU A 58 4.50 0.93 4.29
CA LEU A 58 5.52 0.17 3.57
C LEU A 58 6.57 1.09 2.95
N LYS A 59 6.14 2.15 2.31
CA LYS A 59 7.04 3.13 1.70
C LYS A 59 7.92 3.79 2.76
N SER A 60 7.34 4.17 3.88
CA SER A 60 8.04 4.79 5.00
C SER A 60 9.12 3.86 5.58
N VAL A 61 8.76 2.59 5.82
CA VAL A 61 9.71 1.59 6.34
C VAL A 61 10.82 1.32 5.33
N LYS A 62 10.50 1.25 4.04
CA LYS A 62 11.50 1.08 2.98
C LYS A 62 12.51 2.21 2.98
N GLU A 63 12.05 3.45 3.12
CA GLU A 63 12.92 4.62 3.25
C GLU A 63 13.84 4.50 4.48
N GLN A 64 13.31 4.02 5.59
CA GLN A 64 14.09 3.78 6.80
C GLN A 64 15.17 2.71 6.58
N ILE A 65 14.87 1.65 5.84
CA ILE A 65 15.84 0.62 5.47
C ILE A 65 16.95 1.22 4.59
N ASP A 66 16.58 1.97 3.57
CA ASP A 66 17.50 2.53 2.59
C ASP A 66 18.42 3.60 3.20
N THR A 67 17.94 4.35 4.19
CA THR A 67 18.69 5.41 4.86
C THR A 67 19.40 4.95 6.13
N CYS A 68 19.14 3.72 6.58
CA CYS A 68 19.77 3.19 7.78
C CYS A 68 21.27 2.91 7.52
N PRO A 69 22.18 3.37 8.41
CA PRO A 69 23.60 3.07 8.27
C PRO A 69 23.88 1.58 8.27
N ASP A 70 24.79 1.13 7.42
CA ASP A 70 25.12 -0.30 7.27
C ASP A 70 25.76 -0.89 8.54
N ASP A 71 26.36 -0.06 9.38
CA ASP A 71 26.97 -0.49 10.66
C ASP A 71 25.90 -0.79 11.74
N ARG A 72 24.67 -0.31 11.55
CA ARG A 72 23.56 -0.61 12.47
C ARG A 72 22.75 -1.82 12.00
N VAL A 73 23.37 -2.97 11.98
CA VAL A 73 22.79 -4.21 11.44
C VAL A 73 21.51 -4.62 12.18
N GLU A 74 21.47 -4.53 13.50
CA GLU A 74 20.31 -4.91 14.30
C GLU A 74 19.10 -4.03 13.98
N LEU A 75 19.30 -2.71 13.88
CA LEU A 75 18.25 -1.76 13.54
C LEU A 75 17.73 -1.99 12.14
N LYS A 76 18.63 -2.20 11.19
CA LYS A 76 18.28 -2.48 9.79
C LYS A 76 17.47 -3.76 9.66
N ASN A 77 17.88 -4.81 10.36
CA ASN A 77 17.16 -6.08 10.39
C ASN A 77 15.76 -5.93 11.01
N ALA A 78 15.61 -5.10 12.06
CA ALA A 78 14.30 -4.80 12.64
C ALA A 78 13.37 -4.11 11.64
N TYR A 79 13.88 -3.16 10.88
CA TYR A 79 13.10 -2.50 9.82
C TYR A 79 12.71 -3.47 8.72
N LYS A 80 13.62 -4.36 8.30
CA LYS A 80 13.32 -5.39 7.29
C LYS A 80 12.24 -6.35 7.76
N ALA A 81 12.31 -6.78 9.02
CA ALA A 81 11.29 -7.66 9.61
C ALA A 81 9.92 -6.97 9.64
N ARG A 82 9.88 -5.70 10.03
CA ARG A 82 8.65 -4.89 10.00
C ARG A 82 8.09 -4.78 8.57
N TYR A 83 8.93 -4.54 7.60
CA TYR A 83 8.54 -4.46 6.20
C TYR A 83 7.88 -5.76 5.73
N GLU A 84 8.50 -6.91 6.04
CA GLU A 84 7.95 -8.22 5.69
C GLU A 84 6.58 -8.46 6.30
N VAL A 85 6.40 -8.14 7.59
CA VAL A 85 5.12 -8.30 8.27
C VAL A 85 4.05 -7.42 7.63
N ILE A 86 4.34 -6.14 7.39
CA ILE A 86 3.38 -5.20 6.81
C ILE A 86 3.05 -5.61 5.37
N SER A 87 4.03 -6.10 4.61
CA SER A 87 3.82 -6.51 3.22
C SER A 87 2.85 -7.69 3.07
N GLU A 88 2.73 -8.54 4.10
CA GLU A 88 1.74 -9.63 4.11
C GLU A 88 0.30 -9.11 4.00
N PHE A 89 0.06 -7.92 4.53
CA PHE A 89 -1.28 -7.29 4.55
C PHE A 89 -1.48 -6.28 3.42
N ALA A 90 -0.42 -5.97 2.66
CA ALA A 90 -0.52 -5.02 1.57
C ALA A 90 -1.36 -5.59 0.42
N PRO A 91 -2.18 -4.75 -0.24
CA PRO A 91 -2.88 -5.19 -1.43
C PRO A 91 -1.86 -5.55 -2.52
N LYS A 92 -2.14 -6.59 -3.28
CA LYS A 92 -1.30 -6.96 -4.40
C LYS A 92 -1.46 -5.91 -5.50
N LEU A 93 -0.36 -5.23 -5.81
CA LEU A 93 -0.35 -4.31 -6.93
C LEU A 93 -0.21 -5.10 -8.24
N MET A 94 -0.87 -4.60 -9.29
CA MET A 94 -0.78 -5.20 -10.61
C MET A 94 0.61 -4.97 -11.19
N SER A 95 1.12 -5.97 -11.92
CA SER A 95 2.39 -5.85 -12.64
C SER A 95 2.23 -4.90 -13.83
N GLU A 96 3.35 -4.41 -14.38
CA GLU A 96 3.35 -3.56 -15.56
C GLU A 96 2.62 -4.21 -16.74
N ASP A 97 2.88 -5.50 -16.98
CA ASP A 97 2.25 -6.25 -18.05
C ASP A 97 0.73 -6.37 -17.87
N GLU A 98 0.27 -6.62 -16.66
CA GLU A 98 -1.16 -6.68 -16.33
C GLU A 98 -1.84 -5.34 -16.54
N VAL A 99 -1.20 -4.26 -16.13
CA VAL A 99 -1.72 -2.89 -16.32
C VAL A 99 -1.80 -2.55 -17.80
N LYS A 100 -0.76 -2.84 -18.56
CA LYS A 100 -0.73 -2.62 -20.03
C LYS A 100 -1.85 -3.37 -20.71
N LYS A 101 -2.07 -4.62 -20.34
CA LYS A 101 -3.14 -5.45 -20.89
C LYS A 101 -4.52 -4.85 -20.66
N VAL A 102 -4.82 -4.43 -19.43
CA VAL A 102 -6.11 -3.82 -19.08
C VAL A 102 -6.30 -2.49 -19.82
N ILE A 103 -5.27 -1.67 -19.91
CA ILE A 103 -5.32 -0.40 -20.63
C ILE A 103 -5.63 -0.64 -22.10
N ASN A 104 -4.97 -1.61 -22.73
CA ASN A 104 -5.20 -1.94 -24.14
C ASN A 104 -6.61 -2.50 -24.38
N GLU A 105 -7.15 -3.29 -23.47
CA GLU A 105 -8.50 -3.86 -23.62
C GLU A 105 -9.61 -2.87 -23.35
N LYS A 106 -9.50 -2.07 -22.27
CA LYS A 106 -10.57 -1.18 -21.82
C LYS A 106 -10.46 0.26 -22.32
N PHE A 107 -9.24 0.74 -22.50
CA PHE A 107 -8.98 2.16 -22.75
C PHE A 107 -8.32 2.43 -24.10
N SER A 108 -8.29 1.46 -25.00
CA SER A 108 -7.65 1.63 -26.32
C SER A 108 -8.23 2.80 -27.11
N GLU A 109 -9.54 2.98 -27.11
CA GLU A 109 -10.21 4.09 -27.79
C GLU A 109 -9.85 5.44 -27.16
N LEU A 110 -9.79 5.48 -25.83
CA LEU A 110 -9.44 6.68 -25.09
C LEU A 110 -7.98 7.10 -25.36
N ILE A 111 -7.07 6.13 -25.43
CA ILE A 111 -5.66 6.36 -25.76
C ILE A 111 -5.54 6.88 -27.21
N ALA A 112 -6.30 6.32 -28.12
CA ALA A 112 -6.33 6.74 -29.53
C ALA A 112 -6.83 8.18 -29.70
N SER A 113 -7.64 8.68 -28.76
CA SER A 113 -8.16 10.06 -28.81
C SER A 113 -7.07 11.12 -28.58
N GLY A 114 -5.94 10.73 -27.95
CA GLY A 114 -4.81 11.62 -27.69
C GLY A 114 -5.01 12.64 -26.57
N GLU A 115 -6.12 12.59 -25.87
CA GLU A 115 -6.42 13.51 -24.75
C GLU A 115 -5.75 13.03 -23.45
N LYS A 116 -4.45 13.33 -23.29
CA LYS A 116 -3.65 12.86 -22.14
C LYS A 116 -4.27 13.12 -20.77
N SER A 117 -4.85 14.31 -20.57
CA SER A 117 -5.48 14.66 -19.29
C SER A 117 -6.64 13.74 -18.94
N LYS A 118 -7.51 13.46 -19.92
CA LYS A 118 -8.63 12.53 -19.76
C LYS A 118 -8.15 11.10 -19.54
N ILE A 119 -7.17 10.66 -20.33
CA ILE A 119 -6.56 9.33 -20.22
C ILE A 119 -6.00 9.14 -18.82
N MET A 120 -5.18 10.07 -18.36
CA MET A 120 -4.55 10.03 -17.04
C MET A 120 -5.61 9.95 -15.95
N LYS A 121 -6.59 10.83 -15.97
CA LYS A 121 -7.64 10.89 -14.96
C LYS A 121 -8.47 9.61 -14.90
N THR A 122 -8.89 9.10 -16.05
CA THR A 122 -9.72 7.90 -16.14
C THR A 122 -8.95 6.65 -15.72
N VAL A 123 -7.72 6.49 -16.21
CA VAL A 123 -6.88 5.34 -15.91
C VAL A 123 -6.47 5.35 -14.44
N MET A 124 -6.08 6.49 -13.91
CA MET A 124 -5.71 6.61 -12.48
C MET A 124 -6.90 6.27 -11.56
N ALA A 125 -8.11 6.66 -11.92
CA ALA A 125 -9.31 6.31 -11.16
C ALA A 125 -9.58 4.79 -11.19
N GLU A 126 -9.40 4.14 -12.33
CA GLU A 126 -9.59 2.68 -12.47
C GLU A 126 -8.58 1.89 -11.66
N PHE A 127 -7.33 2.32 -11.65
CA PHE A 127 -6.24 1.60 -10.98
C PHE A 127 -5.92 2.12 -9.57
N LYS A 128 -6.72 3.02 -9.04
CA LYS A 128 -6.53 3.55 -7.70
C LYS A 128 -6.51 2.41 -6.66
N GLY A 129 -5.41 2.29 -5.93
CA GLY A 129 -5.22 1.21 -4.97
C GLY A 129 -4.88 -0.15 -5.58
N LYS A 130 -4.86 -0.28 -6.92
CA LYS A 130 -4.55 -1.54 -7.62
C LYS A 130 -3.19 -1.54 -8.28
N ALA A 131 -2.66 -0.39 -8.62
CA ALA A 131 -1.36 -0.25 -9.28
C ALA A 131 -0.64 1.03 -8.83
N ASP A 132 0.69 1.05 -9.02
CA ASP A 132 1.52 2.21 -8.71
C ASP A 132 1.26 3.34 -9.72
N GLY A 133 0.97 4.54 -9.21
CA GLY A 133 0.73 5.72 -10.04
C GLY A 133 1.89 6.09 -10.96
N LYS A 134 3.13 5.91 -10.51
CA LYS A 134 4.31 6.16 -11.34
C LYS A 134 4.38 5.21 -12.53
N MET A 135 4.09 3.93 -12.30
CA MET A 135 4.06 2.92 -13.35
C MET A 135 2.99 3.22 -14.39
N ILE A 136 1.79 3.61 -13.95
CA ILE A 136 0.69 4.01 -14.83
C ILE A 136 1.10 5.20 -15.68
N ASN A 137 1.72 6.22 -15.07
CA ASN A 137 2.18 7.41 -15.78
C ASN A 137 3.21 7.07 -16.86
N GLN A 138 4.14 6.18 -16.57
CA GLN A 138 5.14 5.71 -17.54
C GLN A 138 4.47 4.99 -18.72
N ILE A 139 3.51 4.12 -18.45
CA ILE A 139 2.79 3.36 -19.49
C ILE A 139 2.03 4.31 -20.42
N ILE A 140 1.33 5.29 -19.87
CA ILE A 140 0.55 6.25 -20.64
C ILE A 140 1.46 7.17 -21.47
N SER A 141 2.66 7.47 -20.98
CA SER A 141 3.61 8.34 -21.65
C SER A 141 4.34 7.67 -22.84
N GLU A 142 4.30 6.36 -22.91
CA GLU A 142 4.90 5.59 -24.02
C GLU A 142 4.12 5.75 -25.36
#